data_ab269f7ea4962f73020b5ef5e5debe09
#
_entry.id   ab269f7ea4962f73020b5ef5e5debe09
#
_cell.length_a   1.000
_cell.length_b   1.000
_cell.length_c   1.000
_cell.angle_alpha   90.00
_cell.angle_beta   90.00
_cell.angle_gamma   90.00
#
_symmetry.space_group_name_H-M   'P 1'
#
loop_
_entity.id
_entity.type
_entity.pdbx_description
1 polymer ?
#
loop_
_entity_poly.entity_id
_entity_poly.type
_entity_poly.pdbx_seq_one_letter_code
_entity_poly.pdbx_strand_id
1 'polypeptide(L)'
;VEGLRILDIGCGGGLLAEPMARLSGIVTGIDATAEAIEAARAHAATAGLDIDYRCCTAEALAEEGASFDVIYASEVIEHVTDRRLFAASIAAMLAPGGTVVITTINRTLASLALAKVAMEYVFRLVPAGTHNPARFVKPHELRSEFAGTGIILDDMTGFAPRPARRIGGLHAEQVRLSRRRGGCGGCDRALRHRPRPALRG
;
A
#
# COMPACT_ATOMS: atom_id res chain seq x y z
N VAL A 1 -6.65 14.03 0.38
CA VAL A 1 -5.89 13.44 1.53
C VAL A 1 -5.45 14.50 2.53
N GLU A 2 -5.87 15.75 2.34
CA GLU A 2 -5.53 16.89 3.19
C GLU A 2 -5.86 16.60 4.66
N GLY A 3 -4.87 16.78 5.55
CA GLY A 3 -4.99 16.57 6.98
C GLY A 3 -5.15 15.12 7.45
N LEU A 4 -5.21 14.13 6.55
CA LEU A 4 -5.25 12.73 6.92
C LEU A 4 -3.89 12.25 7.42
N ARG A 5 -3.87 11.48 8.50
CA ARG A 5 -2.68 10.78 9.00
C ARG A 5 -2.48 9.53 8.13
N ILE A 6 -1.36 9.49 7.46
CA ILE A 6 -1.06 8.46 6.45
C ILE A 6 0.19 7.70 6.88
N LEU A 7 0.12 6.38 6.89
CA LEU A 7 1.27 5.50 7.10
C LEU A 7 1.66 4.82 5.80
N ASP A 8 2.94 4.96 5.43
CA ASP A 8 3.59 4.21 4.36
C ASP A 8 4.48 3.13 4.96
N ILE A 9 4.05 1.87 4.89
CA ILE A 9 4.81 0.72 5.39
C ILE A 9 5.72 0.20 4.29
N GLY A 10 7.03 0.09 4.56
CA GLY A 10 8.03 -0.25 3.56
C GLY A 10 8.24 0.89 2.58
N CYS A 11 8.38 2.11 3.11
CA CYS A 11 8.42 3.33 2.30
C CYS A 11 9.65 3.44 1.39
N GLY A 12 10.68 2.61 1.60
CA GLY A 12 11.92 2.67 0.84
C GLY A 12 12.49 4.09 0.83
N GLY A 13 12.82 4.60 -0.36
CA GLY A 13 13.30 5.97 -0.56
C GLY A 13 12.20 7.06 -0.61
N GLY A 14 10.97 6.78 -0.15
CA GLY A 14 9.89 7.77 -0.04
C GLY A 14 9.03 7.98 -1.30
N LEU A 15 9.11 7.06 -2.27
CA LEU A 15 8.47 7.20 -3.59
C LEU A 15 6.94 7.43 -3.50
N LEU A 16 6.25 6.80 -2.55
CA LEU A 16 4.81 6.97 -2.33
C LEU A 16 4.51 7.99 -1.23
N ALA A 17 5.36 8.09 -0.20
CA ALA A 17 5.20 9.03 0.89
C ALA A 17 5.22 10.51 0.43
N GLU A 18 6.18 10.87 -0.43
CA GLU A 18 6.31 12.25 -0.91
C GLU A 18 5.10 12.80 -1.69
N PRO A 19 4.52 12.08 -2.67
CA PRO A 19 3.29 12.52 -3.32
C PRO A 19 2.12 12.75 -2.35
N MET A 20 2.01 11.93 -1.30
CA MET A 20 0.96 12.10 -0.29
C MET A 20 1.19 13.34 0.57
N ALA A 21 2.44 13.62 0.95
CA ALA A 21 2.80 14.84 1.66
C ALA A 21 2.55 16.10 0.79
N ARG A 22 2.86 16.07 -0.51
CA ARG A 22 2.53 17.14 -1.47
C ARG A 22 1.03 17.41 -1.59
N LEU A 23 0.20 16.42 -1.31
CA LEU A 23 -1.26 16.54 -1.24
C LEU A 23 -1.76 16.91 0.16
N SER A 24 -0.88 17.46 1.02
CA SER A 24 -1.18 17.93 2.39
C SER A 24 -1.62 16.80 3.34
N GLY A 25 -1.19 15.55 3.10
CA GLY A 25 -1.28 14.48 4.07
C GLY A 25 -0.22 14.63 5.17
N ILE A 26 -0.56 14.22 6.39
CA ILE A 26 0.38 14.08 7.52
C ILE A 26 0.98 12.69 7.41
N VAL A 27 2.18 12.59 6.86
CA VAL A 27 2.76 11.32 6.45
C VAL A 27 3.83 10.83 7.42
N THR A 28 3.70 9.57 7.83
CA THR A 28 4.74 8.77 8.47
C THR A 28 5.18 7.68 7.50
N GLY A 29 6.46 7.57 7.22
CA GLY A 29 7.05 6.48 6.41
C GLY A 29 7.92 5.59 7.28
N ILE A 30 7.72 4.28 7.21
CA ILE A 30 8.56 3.32 7.93
C ILE A 30 9.20 2.32 6.98
N ASP A 31 10.46 1.97 7.27
CA ASP A 31 11.18 0.88 6.60
C ASP A 31 12.11 0.21 7.60
N ALA A 32 12.35 -1.09 7.45
CA ALA A 32 13.27 -1.83 8.31
C ALA A 32 14.75 -1.55 7.99
N THR A 33 15.03 -0.91 6.85
CA THR A 33 16.37 -0.65 6.32
C THR A 33 16.77 0.80 6.60
N ALA A 34 17.85 0.99 7.37
CA ALA A 34 18.34 2.32 7.73
C ALA A 34 18.77 3.13 6.50
N GLU A 35 19.43 2.50 5.54
CA GLU A 35 19.88 3.14 4.30
C GLU A 35 18.70 3.67 3.47
N ALA A 36 17.56 2.96 3.45
CA ALA A 36 16.36 3.41 2.77
C ALA A 36 15.78 4.66 3.45
N ILE A 37 15.72 4.66 4.78
CA ILE A 37 15.24 5.80 5.57
C ILE A 37 16.15 7.03 5.41
N GLU A 38 17.48 6.85 5.39
CA GLU A 38 18.41 7.95 5.14
C GLU A 38 18.20 8.56 3.75
N ALA A 39 18.04 7.72 2.73
CA ALA A 39 17.73 8.18 1.38
C ALA A 39 16.39 8.94 1.31
N ALA A 40 15.34 8.42 1.96
CA ALA A 40 14.02 9.06 2.02
C ALA A 40 14.09 10.44 2.69
N ARG A 41 14.79 10.55 3.83
CA ARG A 41 15.01 11.83 4.53
C ARG A 41 15.75 12.85 3.68
N ALA A 42 16.82 12.42 3.00
CA ALA A 42 17.59 13.30 2.11
C ALA A 42 16.74 13.83 0.94
N HIS A 43 15.91 12.98 0.34
CA HIS A 43 14.98 13.34 -0.72
C HIS A 43 13.91 14.33 -0.22
N ALA A 44 13.25 14.03 0.90
CA ALA A 44 12.23 14.90 1.48
C ALA A 44 12.79 16.28 1.85
N ALA A 45 14.00 16.33 2.45
CA ALA A 45 14.70 17.58 2.77
C ALA A 45 14.96 18.43 1.52
N THR A 46 15.44 17.81 0.44
CA THR A 46 15.67 18.46 -0.85
C THR A 46 14.37 19.00 -1.46
N ALA A 47 13.28 18.27 -1.27
CA ALA A 47 11.95 18.62 -1.77
C ALA A 47 11.18 19.60 -0.86
N GLY A 48 11.71 19.95 0.32
CA GLY A 48 11.05 20.79 1.31
C GLY A 48 9.78 20.16 1.90
N LEU A 49 9.76 18.84 2.04
CA LEU A 49 8.62 18.07 2.56
C LEU A 49 8.87 17.70 4.02
N ASP A 50 7.83 17.84 4.85
CA ASP A 50 7.82 17.40 6.23
C ASP A 50 7.17 16.01 6.31
N ILE A 51 8.00 14.96 6.45
CA ILE A 51 7.58 13.57 6.54
C ILE A 51 8.34 12.91 7.69
N ASP A 52 7.61 12.24 8.58
CA ASP A 52 8.19 11.51 9.68
C ASP A 52 8.68 10.13 9.22
N TYR A 53 9.95 10.03 8.85
CA TYR A 53 10.59 8.77 8.46
C TYR A 53 11.25 8.07 9.64
N ARG A 54 10.88 6.78 9.86
CA ARG A 54 11.39 5.96 10.97
C ARG A 54 11.92 4.62 10.49
N CYS A 55 13.09 4.23 11.03
CA CYS A 55 13.65 2.90 10.80
C CYS A 55 13.06 1.93 11.82
N CYS A 56 11.92 1.32 11.50
CA CYS A 56 11.24 0.34 12.35
C CYS A 56 10.32 -0.56 11.54
N THR A 57 9.82 -1.64 12.16
CA THR A 57 8.81 -2.52 11.59
C THR A 57 7.39 -2.05 11.92
N ALA A 58 6.40 -2.57 11.20
CA ALA A 58 4.99 -2.28 11.46
C ALA A 58 4.57 -2.76 12.87
N GLU A 59 5.12 -3.87 13.32
CA GLU A 59 4.86 -4.45 14.63
C GLU A 59 5.36 -3.51 15.74
N ALA A 60 6.59 -3.03 15.63
CA ALA A 60 7.17 -2.10 16.59
C ALA A 60 6.38 -0.78 16.67
N LEU A 61 5.98 -0.22 15.51
CA LEU A 61 5.17 1.00 15.49
C LEU A 61 3.76 0.78 16.10
N ALA A 62 3.19 -0.40 15.92
CA ALA A 62 1.89 -0.74 16.51
C ALA A 62 1.94 -0.81 18.05
N GLU A 63 3.07 -1.25 18.63
CA GLU A 63 3.28 -1.27 20.09
C GLU A 63 3.34 0.14 20.69
N GLU A 64 3.73 1.15 19.91
CA GLU A 64 3.70 2.57 20.32
C GLU A 64 2.28 3.14 20.43
N GLY A 65 1.26 2.43 19.95
CA GLY A 65 -0.12 2.90 19.93
C GLY A 65 -0.42 3.96 18.87
N ALA A 66 0.38 4.03 17.82
CA ALA A 66 0.17 4.93 16.69
C ALA A 66 -1.16 4.66 15.98
N SER A 67 -1.80 5.69 15.42
CA SER A 67 -3.08 5.56 14.74
C SER A 67 -3.14 6.41 13.47
N PHE A 68 -3.63 5.80 12.36
CA PHE A 68 -3.63 6.40 11.03
C PHE A 68 -4.99 6.26 10.36
N ASP A 69 -5.35 7.26 9.56
CA ASP A 69 -6.60 7.28 8.80
C ASP A 69 -6.46 6.50 7.49
N VAL A 70 -5.23 6.45 6.95
CA VAL A 70 -4.87 5.66 5.77
C VAL A 70 -3.56 4.92 6.05
N ILE A 71 -3.54 3.63 5.76
CA ILE A 71 -2.32 2.81 5.80
C ILE A 71 -2.15 2.17 4.44
N TYR A 72 -0.97 2.30 3.84
CA TYR A 72 -0.65 1.52 2.67
C TYR A 72 0.68 0.78 2.83
N ALA A 73 0.72 -0.42 2.21
CA ALA A 73 1.87 -1.29 2.16
C ALA A 73 2.03 -1.78 0.72
N SER A 74 3.01 -1.23 0.01
CA SER A 74 3.23 -1.54 -1.39
C SER A 74 4.40 -2.49 -1.55
N GLU A 75 4.12 -3.71 -2.08
CA GLU A 75 5.13 -4.75 -2.31
C GLU A 75 5.92 -5.12 -1.03
N VAL A 76 5.25 -5.16 0.11
CA VAL A 76 5.85 -5.45 1.43
C VAL A 76 5.50 -6.85 1.91
N ILE A 77 4.25 -7.27 1.74
CA ILE A 77 3.72 -8.47 2.39
C ILE A 77 4.44 -9.78 1.98
N GLU A 78 5.05 -9.82 0.79
CA GLU A 78 5.88 -10.93 0.33
C GLU A 78 7.23 -11.04 1.07
N HIS A 79 7.63 -9.98 1.75
CA HIS A 79 8.87 -9.92 2.54
C HIS A 79 8.64 -10.18 4.03
N VAL A 80 7.39 -10.13 4.48
CA VAL A 80 7.01 -10.33 5.88
C VAL A 80 7.10 -11.80 6.29
N THR A 81 7.71 -12.07 7.43
CA THR A 81 7.87 -13.43 7.96
C THR A 81 6.57 -13.95 8.57
N ASP A 82 5.93 -13.15 9.43
CA ASP A 82 4.62 -13.47 10.03
C ASP A 82 3.55 -12.51 9.50
N ARG A 83 2.84 -12.96 8.48
CA ARG A 83 1.79 -12.15 7.82
C ARG A 83 0.59 -11.89 8.70
N ARG A 84 0.28 -12.80 9.64
CA ARG A 84 -0.83 -12.62 10.58
C ARG A 84 -0.52 -11.56 11.62
N LEU A 85 0.69 -11.58 12.16
CA LEU A 85 1.16 -10.54 13.06
C LEU A 85 1.17 -9.18 12.36
N PHE A 86 1.68 -9.12 11.13
CA PHE A 86 1.65 -7.92 10.30
C PHE A 86 0.23 -7.40 10.06
N ALA A 87 -0.73 -8.27 9.71
CA ALA A 87 -2.12 -7.90 9.53
C ALA A 87 -2.76 -7.38 10.83
N ALA A 88 -2.43 -8.00 11.97
CA ALA A 88 -2.88 -7.56 13.30
C ALA A 88 -2.29 -6.19 13.66
N SER A 89 -1.02 -5.94 13.36
CA SER A 89 -0.35 -4.64 13.58
C SER A 89 -0.99 -3.53 12.74
N ILE A 90 -1.27 -3.79 11.46
CA ILE A 90 -2.03 -2.85 10.61
C ILE A 90 -3.40 -2.56 11.22
N ALA A 91 -4.11 -3.59 11.69
CA ALA A 91 -5.43 -3.40 12.28
C ALA A 91 -5.40 -2.61 13.58
N ALA A 92 -4.35 -2.80 14.40
CA ALA A 92 -4.17 -2.04 15.64
C ALA A 92 -3.94 -0.55 15.37
N MET A 93 -3.19 -0.23 14.32
CA MET A 93 -2.88 1.16 13.93
C MET A 93 -3.95 1.84 13.08
N LEU A 94 -4.92 1.10 12.52
CA LEU A 94 -5.94 1.68 11.65
C LEU A 94 -7.04 2.36 12.48
N ALA A 95 -7.24 3.66 12.27
CA ALA A 95 -8.32 4.41 12.90
C ALA A 95 -9.71 3.85 12.53
N PRO A 96 -10.73 4.04 13.37
CA PRO A 96 -12.12 3.70 13.03
C PRO A 96 -12.55 4.39 11.74
N GLY A 97 -13.04 3.63 10.76
CA GLY A 97 -13.41 4.15 9.43
C GLY A 97 -12.22 4.40 8.49
N GLY A 98 -11.01 4.12 8.94
CA GLY A 98 -9.80 4.24 8.14
C GLY A 98 -9.73 3.26 6.98
N THR A 99 -8.76 3.46 6.11
CA THR A 99 -8.60 2.72 4.85
C THR A 99 -7.24 2.06 4.79
N VAL A 100 -7.19 0.80 4.37
CA VAL A 100 -5.95 0.06 4.09
C VAL A 100 -5.82 -0.21 2.59
N VAL A 101 -4.64 0.04 2.04
CA VAL A 101 -4.27 -0.29 0.66
C VAL A 101 -3.06 -1.20 0.70
N ILE A 102 -3.17 -2.38 0.09
CA ILE A 102 -2.05 -3.32 -0.03
C ILE A 102 -1.87 -3.67 -1.49
N THR A 103 -0.64 -3.53 -1.98
CA THR A 103 -0.25 -4.07 -3.29
C THR A 103 0.74 -5.20 -3.11
N THR A 104 0.66 -6.20 -3.97
CA THR A 104 1.59 -7.34 -3.98
C THR A 104 1.53 -8.04 -5.33
N ILE A 105 2.60 -8.76 -5.67
CA ILE A 105 2.64 -9.59 -6.87
C ILE A 105 1.84 -10.86 -6.64
N ASN A 106 0.78 -11.05 -7.44
CA ASN A 106 -0.02 -12.27 -7.39
C ASN A 106 0.78 -13.47 -7.92
N ARG A 107 0.67 -14.63 -7.25
CA ARG A 107 1.31 -15.90 -7.65
C ARG A 107 0.59 -16.55 -8.83
N THR A 108 0.81 -15.99 -10.04
CA THR A 108 0.34 -16.53 -11.31
C THR A 108 1.51 -16.81 -12.25
N LEU A 109 1.30 -17.67 -13.25
CA LEU A 109 2.31 -17.91 -14.29
C LEU A 109 2.64 -16.63 -15.07
N ALA A 110 1.64 -15.78 -15.30
CA ALA A 110 1.82 -14.50 -15.97
C ALA A 110 2.67 -13.54 -15.14
N SER A 111 2.43 -13.42 -13.82
CA SER A 111 3.24 -12.60 -12.92
C SER A 111 4.66 -13.12 -12.82
N LEU A 112 4.83 -14.45 -12.78
CA LEU A 112 6.15 -15.08 -12.78
C LEU A 112 6.92 -14.78 -14.06
N ALA A 113 6.28 -14.94 -15.22
CA ALA A 113 6.90 -14.66 -16.51
C ALA A 113 7.27 -13.16 -16.63
N LEU A 114 6.41 -12.26 -16.18
CA LEU A 114 6.66 -10.83 -16.25
C LEU A 114 7.72 -10.39 -15.22
N ALA A 115 7.50 -10.67 -13.92
CA ALA A 115 8.37 -10.16 -12.87
C ALA A 115 9.74 -10.85 -12.88
N LYS A 116 9.80 -12.17 -12.98
CA LYS A 116 11.06 -12.92 -12.93
C LYS A 116 11.76 -12.97 -14.27
N VAL A 117 11.07 -13.42 -15.32
CA VAL A 117 11.75 -13.65 -16.61
C VAL A 117 11.99 -12.33 -17.34
N ALA A 118 10.95 -11.50 -17.51
CA ALA A 118 11.10 -10.26 -18.27
C ALA A 118 11.96 -9.24 -17.53
N MET A 119 11.67 -8.95 -16.26
CA MET A 119 12.35 -7.89 -15.52
C MET A 119 13.77 -8.25 -15.10
N GLU A 120 13.99 -9.49 -14.64
CA GLU A 120 15.31 -9.91 -14.15
C GLU A 120 16.25 -10.39 -15.27
N TYR A 121 15.75 -11.18 -16.22
CA TYR A 121 16.61 -11.86 -17.20
C TYR A 121 16.59 -11.21 -18.59
N VAL A 122 15.45 -10.71 -19.08
CA VAL A 122 15.35 -10.11 -20.43
C VAL A 122 15.74 -8.64 -20.38
N PHE A 123 15.07 -7.84 -19.55
CA PHE A 123 15.32 -6.39 -19.50
C PHE A 123 16.39 -6.02 -18.48
N ARG A 124 16.74 -6.90 -17.55
CA ARG A 124 17.74 -6.66 -16.48
C ARG A 124 17.50 -5.36 -15.71
N LEU A 125 16.25 -5.00 -15.51
CA LEU A 125 15.85 -3.78 -14.79
C LEU A 125 16.02 -3.91 -13.29
N VAL A 126 16.03 -5.15 -12.77
CA VAL A 126 16.30 -5.49 -11.36
C VAL A 126 17.29 -6.66 -11.30
N PRO A 127 18.07 -6.79 -10.20
CA PRO A 127 18.99 -7.91 -10.01
C PRO A 127 18.29 -9.26 -10.06
N ALA A 128 18.97 -10.28 -10.61
CA ALA A 128 18.45 -11.64 -10.64
C ALA A 128 18.24 -12.16 -9.22
N GLY A 129 17.08 -12.80 -8.97
CA GLY A 129 16.71 -13.32 -7.65
C GLY A 129 15.94 -12.35 -6.76
N THR A 130 15.69 -11.11 -7.22
CA THR A 130 14.89 -10.12 -6.49
C THR A 130 13.47 -10.64 -6.19
N HIS A 131 12.86 -11.35 -7.16
CA HIS A 131 11.52 -11.89 -7.00
C HIS A 131 11.55 -13.39 -6.70
N ASN A 132 11.19 -13.78 -5.47
CA ASN A 132 11.01 -15.18 -5.08
C ASN A 132 9.52 -15.56 -5.25
N PRO A 133 9.18 -16.39 -6.27
CA PRO A 133 7.78 -16.75 -6.54
C PRO A 133 7.08 -17.49 -5.39
N ALA A 134 7.83 -18.14 -4.50
CA ALA A 134 7.28 -18.82 -3.33
C ALA A 134 6.70 -17.83 -2.30
N ARG A 135 7.13 -16.57 -2.35
CA ARG A 135 6.68 -15.49 -1.46
C ARG A 135 5.49 -14.70 -2.01
N PHE A 136 5.16 -14.86 -3.28
CA PHE A 136 4.01 -14.18 -3.89
C PHE A 136 2.72 -14.63 -3.22
N VAL A 137 1.82 -13.67 -2.97
CA VAL A 137 0.59 -13.87 -2.19
C VAL A 137 -0.62 -13.96 -3.12
N LYS A 138 -1.47 -14.97 -2.90
CA LYS A 138 -2.74 -15.07 -3.63
C LYS A 138 -3.82 -14.24 -2.93
N PRO A 139 -4.81 -13.71 -3.66
CA PRO A 139 -5.88 -12.91 -3.07
C PRO A 139 -6.63 -13.58 -1.90
N HIS A 140 -6.87 -14.88 -1.97
CA HIS A 140 -7.53 -15.61 -0.89
C HIS A 140 -6.64 -15.83 0.34
N GLU A 141 -5.31 -15.99 0.13
CA GLU A 141 -4.32 -16.07 1.21
C GLU A 141 -4.31 -14.73 1.97
N LEU A 142 -4.26 -13.61 1.24
CA LEU A 142 -4.32 -12.28 1.85
C LEU A 142 -5.59 -12.07 2.68
N ARG A 143 -6.76 -12.46 2.15
CA ARG A 143 -8.01 -12.42 2.94
C ARG A 143 -7.96 -13.26 4.20
N SER A 144 -7.32 -14.43 4.13
CA SER A 144 -7.14 -15.31 5.29
C SER A 144 -6.24 -14.70 6.36
N GLU A 145 -5.19 -13.98 5.98
CA GLU A 145 -4.29 -13.32 6.94
C GLU A 145 -4.99 -12.17 7.69
N PHE A 146 -5.90 -11.46 7.03
CA PHE A 146 -6.71 -10.40 7.64
C PHE A 146 -7.98 -10.91 8.33
N ALA A 147 -8.27 -12.22 8.26
CA ALA A 147 -9.44 -12.77 8.94
C ALA A 147 -9.34 -12.58 10.46
N GLY A 148 -10.42 -12.06 11.07
CA GLY A 148 -10.48 -11.78 12.51
C GLY A 148 -9.89 -10.44 12.96
N THR A 149 -9.23 -9.68 12.08
CA THR A 149 -8.69 -8.35 12.43
C THR A 149 -9.74 -7.23 12.41
N GLY A 150 -10.94 -7.50 11.90
CA GLY A 150 -11.98 -6.49 11.66
C GLY A 150 -11.78 -5.66 10.39
N ILE A 151 -10.70 -5.91 9.62
CA ILE A 151 -10.49 -5.33 8.29
C ILE A 151 -11.11 -6.26 7.25
N ILE A 152 -11.94 -5.69 6.37
CA ILE A 152 -12.56 -6.44 5.27
C ILE A 152 -11.85 -6.05 3.97
N LEU A 153 -11.19 -7.02 3.34
CA LEU A 153 -10.61 -6.88 2.01
C LEU A 153 -11.67 -7.24 0.97
N ASP A 154 -12.56 -6.30 0.66
CA ASP A 154 -13.71 -6.52 -0.23
C ASP A 154 -13.36 -6.31 -1.70
N ASP A 155 -12.44 -5.43 -2.01
CA ASP A 155 -12.16 -5.03 -3.38
C ASP A 155 -10.71 -5.37 -3.77
N MET A 156 -10.56 -6.40 -4.59
CA MET A 156 -9.26 -6.84 -5.10
C MET A 156 -9.23 -6.69 -6.61
N THR A 157 -8.36 -5.83 -7.09
CA THR A 157 -8.16 -5.57 -8.53
C THR A 157 -6.75 -5.96 -8.93
N GLY A 158 -6.64 -6.66 -10.06
CA GLY A 158 -5.34 -7.00 -10.66
C GLY A 158 -4.90 -5.96 -11.66
N PHE A 159 -3.59 -5.67 -11.67
CA PHE A 159 -2.95 -4.85 -12.70
C PHE A 159 -2.21 -5.76 -13.68
N ALA A 160 -2.33 -5.48 -14.97
CA ALA A 160 -1.50 -6.09 -15.99
C ALA A 160 -0.92 -4.99 -16.89
N PRO A 161 0.39 -5.00 -17.17
CA PRO A 161 0.96 -4.07 -18.13
C PRO A 161 0.39 -4.36 -19.50
N ARG A 162 -0.18 -3.35 -20.15
CA ARG A 162 -0.58 -3.43 -21.56
C ARG A 162 0.58 -2.94 -22.41
N PRO A 163 0.97 -3.64 -23.49
CA PRO A 163 1.94 -3.11 -24.44
C PRO A 163 1.36 -1.82 -25.05
N ALA A 164 1.94 -0.69 -24.65
CA ALA A 164 1.54 0.60 -25.21
C ALA A 164 1.94 0.65 -26.69
N ARG A 165 0.99 0.87 -27.57
CA ARG A 165 1.25 1.15 -28.99
C ARG A 165 1.93 2.52 -29.22
N ARG A 166 2.15 3.32 -28.17
CA ARG A 166 2.92 4.58 -28.16
C ARG A 166 3.61 4.73 -26.79
N ILE A 167 4.86 5.15 -26.83
CA ILE A 167 5.64 5.53 -25.65
C ILE A 167 4.94 6.73 -25.00
N GLY A 168 4.44 6.57 -23.77
CA GLY A 168 3.89 7.70 -23.00
C GLY A 168 2.54 7.44 -22.32
N GLY A 169 2.36 6.36 -21.58
CA GLY A 169 1.14 6.20 -20.78
C GLY A 169 1.07 4.89 -20.03
N LEU A 170 1.58 4.88 -18.82
CA LEU A 170 1.17 3.90 -17.80
C LEU A 170 -0.22 4.33 -17.32
N HIS A 171 -1.27 3.72 -17.85
CA HIS A 171 -2.59 3.83 -17.23
C HIS A 171 -2.66 2.84 -16.07
N ALA A 172 -2.49 3.36 -14.88
CA ALA A 172 -2.83 2.68 -13.64
C ALA A 172 -4.36 2.66 -13.50
N GLU A 173 -4.97 1.49 -13.61
CA GLU A 173 -6.40 1.32 -13.37
C GLU A 173 -6.61 0.91 -11.90
N GLN A 174 -7.16 1.84 -11.18
CA GLN A 174 -7.81 1.83 -9.86
C GLN A 174 -7.35 0.81 -8.80
N VAL A 175 -6.62 1.33 -7.83
CA VAL A 175 -6.50 0.78 -6.48
C VAL A 175 -7.84 0.97 -5.76
N ARG A 176 -8.48 -0.10 -5.30
CA ARG A 176 -9.69 -0.04 -4.47
C ARG A 176 -9.37 -0.31 -3.01
N LEU A 177 -10.07 0.42 -2.16
CA LEU A 177 -9.75 0.64 -0.76
C LEU A 177 -10.61 -0.24 0.16
N SER A 178 -10.01 -0.91 1.12
CA SER A 178 -10.71 -1.68 2.16
C SER A 178 -11.01 -0.81 3.36
N ARG A 179 -12.23 -0.85 3.90
CA ARG A 179 -12.64 -0.08 5.08
C ARG A 179 -12.79 -0.97 6.30
N ARG A 180 -12.33 -0.50 7.44
CA ARG A 180 -12.69 -1.07 8.74
C ARG A 180 -14.13 -0.64 9.08
N ARG A 181 -15.05 -1.59 9.28
CA ARG A 181 -16.38 -1.26 9.82
C ARG A 181 -16.20 -0.81 11.27
N GLY A 182 -16.47 0.47 11.53
CA GLY A 182 -16.69 0.95 12.88
C GLY A 182 -17.89 0.22 13.47
N GLY A 183 -17.73 -0.43 14.60
CA GLY A 183 -18.85 -1.07 15.31
C GLY A 183 -19.77 -0.02 15.91
N CYS A 184 -20.68 0.51 15.11
CA CYS A 184 -21.90 1.21 15.55
C CYS A 184 -23.03 0.71 14.65
N GLY A 185 -23.81 -0.23 15.18
CA GLY A 185 -25.09 -0.59 14.58
C GLY A 185 -26.01 0.62 14.57
N GLY A 186 -26.25 1.21 13.40
CA GLY A 186 -27.31 2.22 13.28
C GLY A 186 -27.22 3.25 12.15
N CYS A 187 -26.16 3.30 11.32
CA CYS A 187 -26.04 4.38 10.33
C CYS A 187 -25.90 3.94 8.86
N ASP A 188 -26.49 2.82 8.48
CA ASP A 188 -26.34 2.24 7.12
C ASP A 188 -27.42 2.70 6.12
N ARG A 189 -28.11 3.85 6.35
CA ARG A 189 -29.24 4.28 5.49
C ARG A 189 -29.10 5.62 4.75
N ALA A 190 -28.00 6.36 4.88
CA ALA A 190 -27.95 7.75 4.39
C ALA A 190 -27.06 8.04 3.17
N LEU A 191 -26.35 7.06 2.57
CA LEU A 191 -25.41 7.33 1.47
C LEU A 191 -25.73 6.68 0.13
N ARG A 192 -26.97 6.20 -0.06
CA ARG A 192 -27.47 5.79 -1.40
C ARG A 192 -28.34 6.92 -1.95
N HIS A 193 -27.87 7.67 -2.88
CA HIS A 193 -28.45 8.66 -3.77
C HIS A 193 -27.84 10.07 -3.64
N ARG A 194 -26.77 10.29 -4.36
CA ARG A 194 -26.50 11.58 -4.99
C ARG A 194 -26.29 11.33 -6.49
N PRO A 195 -27.15 11.91 -7.37
CA PRO A 195 -26.92 11.85 -8.81
C PRO A 195 -25.71 12.71 -9.18
N ARG A 196 -24.91 12.22 -10.12
CA ARG A 196 -23.79 12.95 -10.73
C ARG A 196 -24.32 14.20 -11.43
N PRO A 197 -23.69 15.38 -11.29
CA PRO A 197 -24.00 16.51 -12.16
C PRO A 197 -23.52 16.21 -13.58
N ALA A 198 -24.40 16.43 -14.53
CA ALA A 198 -24.10 16.36 -15.96
C ALA A 198 -23.16 17.51 -16.33
N LEU A 199 -22.00 17.18 -16.89
CA LEU A 199 -21.15 18.13 -17.57
C LEU A 199 -21.83 18.49 -18.90
N ARG A 200 -22.31 19.71 -18.99
CA ARG A 200 -22.71 20.34 -20.26
C ARG A 200 -21.59 21.20 -20.79
N GLY A 201 -21.34 21.06 -22.10
CA GLY A 201 -20.71 22.02 -22.95
C GLY A 201 -19.20 21.95 -23.07
#